data_dd4672096177f543987a95c94b234736
#
_entry.id   dd4672096177f543987a95c94b234736
#
_cell.length_a   1.000
_cell.length_b   1.000
_cell.length_c   1.000
_cell.angle_alpha   90.00
_cell.angle_beta   90.00
_cell.angle_gamma   90.00
#
_symmetry.space_group_name_H-M   'P 1'
#
loop_
_entity.id
_entity.type
_entity.pdbx_description
1 polymer ?
#
loop_
_entity_poly.entity_id
_entity_poly.type
_entity_poly.pdbx_seq_one_letter_code
_entity_poly.pdbx_strand_id
1 'polypeptide(L)'
;MDLSDLLLGFQTALTLTNVLVCLLGVALGTTVGVLPGIGPTATIALLLPITFNFDPIASLIMLAGIYYGAQYGGSTTAILINIPGESSAAVTALDGHEMAKQGRAGPALATAALGSFFAGTVATVLVALFAPPLASAALKFGPAEYFCLVVLGLIASIALASGSLAKALAMIVLGLLLGTVGQDLYTGTPRFTFGARELYNGFDFVSLAVGLFGLAEILRNLEGGIQRSAIVAKVSRLWLSRKEFREITPPVLRGTAMGSGLGVLPGGGHVLAAFTSYSLEKKLSKNPERFGRGAIEGVAAPESANNAAAQTSFIPLLTLGLPTHPVMALLIGAFVIQGITPGPNVITDEPELFWGLIASFWIGNLLLVLLNLPLIGLWVRMLKIPYRILFPAIIAFSTIGCYSLGQKAFDVFAIALFGLLGYVLIRVGCEPVPLLLGFVLGPLLEENLRRAMTISRGDPTVFLTRPISLTLLLIAVAAIVVAVLPAIRRRRDQVFAEED
;
A
#
# COMPACT_ATOMS: atom_id res chain seq x y z
N MET A 1 1.25 -23.53 -11.50
CA MET A 1 0.04 -23.42 -10.65
C MET A 1 -0.65 -24.76 -10.73
N ASP A 2 -0.62 -25.49 -9.65
CA ASP A 2 -1.33 -26.75 -9.55
C ASP A 2 -2.75 -26.49 -9.04
N LEU A 3 -3.74 -27.25 -9.52
CA LEU A 3 -5.14 -27.05 -9.08
C LEU A 3 -5.29 -27.38 -7.58
N SER A 4 -4.45 -28.29 -7.08
CA SER A 4 -4.36 -28.64 -5.66
C SER A 4 -3.99 -27.45 -4.76
N ASP A 5 -3.09 -26.59 -5.23
CA ASP A 5 -2.63 -25.40 -4.49
C ASP A 5 -3.76 -24.38 -4.32
N LEU A 6 -4.51 -24.11 -5.39
CA LEU A 6 -5.69 -23.26 -5.32
C LEU A 6 -6.78 -23.85 -4.42
N LEU A 7 -6.98 -25.16 -4.51
CA LEU A 7 -7.96 -25.83 -3.65
C LEU A 7 -7.58 -25.68 -2.17
N LEU A 8 -6.30 -25.87 -1.83
CA LEU A 8 -5.77 -25.60 -0.50
C LEU A 8 -6.05 -24.15 -0.06
N GLY A 9 -5.76 -23.18 -0.94
CA GLY A 9 -6.02 -21.78 -0.68
C GLY A 9 -7.49 -21.49 -0.37
N PHE A 10 -8.41 -22.03 -1.18
CA PHE A 10 -9.85 -21.85 -0.94
C PHE A 10 -10.33 -22.59 0.31
N GLN A 11 -9.82 -23.78 0.60
CA GLN A 11 -10.14 -24.49 1.86
C GLN A 11 -9.73 -23.64 3.08
N THR A 12 -8.56 -23.02 3.05
CA THR A 12 -8.07 -22.15 4.11
C THR A 12 -8.88 -20.85 4.19
N ALA A 13 -9.09 -20.17 3.08
CA ALA A 13 -9.75 -18.86 3.05
C ALA A 13 -11.26 -18.93 3.35
N LEU A 14 -11.92 -20.06 3.04
CA LEU A 14 -13.36 -20.27 3.29
C LEU A 14 -13.68 -20.80 4.67
N THR A 15 -12.70 -20.99 5.55
CA THR A 15 -12.99 -21.26 6.96
C THR A 15 -13.82 -20.12 7.54
N LEU A 16 -14.74 -20.45 8.45
CA LEU A 16 -15.65 -19.44 9.04
C LEU A 16 -14.84 -18.27 9.66
N THR A 17 -13.75 -18.58 10.37
CA THR A 17 -12.87 -17.58 10.97
C THR A 17 -12.28 -16.64 9.90
N ASN A 18 -11.71 -17.17 8.84
CA ASN A 18 -11.06 -16.38 7.81
C ASN A 18 -12.05 -15.55 7.00
N VAL A 19 -13.24 -16.05 6.71
CA VAL A 19 -14.31 -15.28 6.07
C VAL A 19 -14.81 -14.15 6.97
N LEU A 20 -15.01 -14.39 8.27
CA LEU A 20 -15.43 -13.36 9.21
C LEU A 20 -14.35 -12.29 9.41
N VAL A 21 -13.09 -12.69 9.50
CA VAL A 21 -11.97 -11.77 9.64
C VAL A 21 -11.75 -10.98 8.35
N CYS A 22 -11.91 -11.58 7.17
CA CYS A 22 -11.91 -10.89 5.88
C CYS A 22 -13.04 -9.85 5.81
N LEU A 23 -14.27 -10.25 6.19
CA LEU A 23 -15.41 -9.33 6.24
C LEU A 23 -15.17 -8.17 7.20
N LEU A 24 -14.62 -8.45 8.39
CA LEU A 24 -14.27 -7.42 9.38
C LEU A 24 -13.21 -6.47 8.80
N GLY A 25 -12.15 -7.01 8.19
CA GLY A 25 -11.10 -6.22 7.55
C GLY A 25 -11.64 -5.31 6.46
N VAL A 26 -12.44 -5.86 5.54
CA VAL A 26 -13.09 -5.10 4.46
C VAL A 26 -14.01 -4.01 5.02
N ALA A 27 -14.81 -4.32 6.03
CA ALA A 27 -15.74 -3.37 6.66
C ALA A 27 -14.98 -2.25 7.38
N LEU A 28 -13.96 -2.57 8.18
CA LEU A 28 -13.12 -1.59 8.88
C LEU A 28 -12.35 -0.71 7.87
N GLY A 29 -11.75 -1.33 6.86
CA GLY A 29 -11.05 -0.61 5.81
C GLY A 29 -11.97 0.37 5.08
N THR A 30 -13.14 -0.08 4.62
CA THR A 30 -14.14 0.80 3.98
C THR A 30 -14.60 1.92 4.93
N THR A 31 -14.85 1.58 6.19
CA THR A 31 -15.26 2.55 7.22
C THR A 31 -14.24 3.68 7.34
N VAL A 32 -12.97 3.33 7.51
CA VAL A 32 -11.91 4.35 7.68
C VAL A 32 -11.60 5.04 6.35
N GLY A 33 -11.60 4.31 5.22
CA GLY A 33 -11.37 4.89 3.89
C GLY A 33 -12.43 5.89 3.45
N VAL A 34 -13.67 5.76 3.92
CA VAL A 34 -14.74 6.77 3.73
C VAL A 34 -14.50 8.01 4.60
N LEU A 35 -13.61 7.95 5.60
CA LEU A 35 -13.30 9.12 6.40
C LEU A 35 -12.24 9.98 5.69
N PRO A 36 -12.56 11.24 5.29
CA PRO A 36 -11.64 12.07 4.54
C PRO A 36 -10.34 12.34 5.32
N GLY A 37 -9.21 12.25 4.64
CA GLY A 37 -7.90 12.54 5.22
C GLY A 37 -7.23 11.36 5.95
N ILE A 38 -7.79 10.14 5.88
CA ILE A 38 -7.14 8.93 6.39
C ILE A 38 -6.99 7.95 5.24
N GLY A 39 -5.80 7.92 4.66
CA GLY A 39 -5.49 7.02 3.54
C GLY A 39 -5.27 5.56 3.98
N PRO A 40 -5.11 4.63 3.01
CA PRO A 40 -4.90 3.21 3.31
C PRO A 40 -3.70 2.93 4.20
N THR A 41 -2.61 3.68 4.04
CA THR A 41 -1.39 3.53 4.84
C THR A 41 -1.64 3.83 6.32
N ALA A 42 -2.27 4.98 6.61
CA ALA A 42 -2.64 5.33 7.97
C ALA A 42 -3.66 4.35 8.55
N THR A 43 -4.63 3.92 7.74
CA THR A 43 -5.64 2.93 8.14
C THR A 43 -5.01 1.62 8.59
N ILE A 44 -4.09 1.08 7.79
CA ILE A 44 -3.40 -0.17 8.13
C ILE A 44 -2.53 0.03 9.36
N ALA A 45 -1.73 1.10 9.42
CA ALA A 45 -0.88 1.38 10.56
C ALA A 45 -1.68 1.44 11.87
N LEU A 46 -2.83 2.13 11.86
CA LEU A 46 -3.69 2.28 13.05
C LEU A 46 -4.40 0.98 13.45
N LEU A 47 -4.74 0.12 12.50
CA LEU A 47 -5.46 -1.13 12.75
C LEU A 47 -4.52 -2.34 12.89
N LEU A 48 -3.25 -2.19 12.52
CA LEU A 48 -2.24 -3.23 12.63
C LEU A 48 -2.21 -3.92 14.01
N PRO A 49 -2.25 -3.18 15.14
CA PRO A 49 -2.23 -3.80 16.47
C PRO A 49 -3.38 -4.78 16.73
N ILE A 50 -4.54 -4.56 16.10
CA ILE A 50 -5.71 -5.42 16.31
C ILE A 50 -5.48 -6.80 15.70
N THR A 51 -4.72 -6.87 14.60
CA THR A 51 -4.52 -8.10 13.85
C THR A 51 -3.69 -9.15 14.60
N PHE A 52 -2.89 -8.74 15.59
CA PHE A 52 -2.04 -9.67 16.35
C PHE A 52 -2.79 -10.63 17.28
N ASN A 53 -4.07 -10.37 17.52
CA ASN A 53 -4.90 -11.27 18.31
C ASN A 53 -5.37 -12.49 17.50
N PHE A 54 -5.09 -12.53 16.21
CA PHE A 54 -5.45 -13.60 15.29
C PHE A 54 -4.22 -14.42 14.90
N ASP A 55 -4.45 -15.61 14.39
CA ASP A 55 -3.37 -16.40 13.78
C ASP A 55 -2.78 -15.67 12.54
N PRO A 56 -1.58 -16.05 12.08
CA PRO A 56 -0.89 -15.35 11.01
C PRO A 56 -1.72 -15.23 9.72
N ILE A 57 -2.44 -16.28 9.34
CA ILE A 57 -3.25 -16.30 8.10
C ILE A 57 -4.41 -15.32 8.23
N ALA A 58 -5.17 -15.41 9.33
CA ALA A 58 -6.30 -14.53 9.59
C ALA A 58 -5.86 -13.06 9.70
N SER A 59 -4.71 -12.79 10.34
CA SER A 59 -4.12 -11.46 10.45
C SER A 59 -3.84 -10.84 9.07
N LEU A 60 -3.20 -11.59 8.18
CA LEU A 60 -2.86 -11.10 6.85
C LEU A 60 -4.08 -10.95 5.94
N ILE A 61 -5.05 -11.87 6.05
CA ILE A 61 -6.36 -11.75 5.37
C ILE A 61 -7.09 -10.48 5.82
N MET A 62 -7.09 -10.20 7.13
CA MET A 62 -7.68 -8.98 7.68
C MET A 62 -7.01 -7.73 7.14
N LEU A 63 -5.67 -7.68 7.15
CA LEU A 63 -4.90 -6.53 6.65
C LEU A 63 -5.10 -6.30 5.16
N ALA A 64 -5.14 -7.36 4.36
CA ALA A 64 -5.48 -7.27 2.93
C ALA A 64 -6.90 -6.71 2.73
N GLY A 65 -7.87 -7.19 3.51
CA GLY A 65 -9.24 -6.68 3.52
C GLY A 65 -9.31 -5.20 3.91
N ILE A 66 -8.55 -4.77 4.94
CA ILE A 66 -8.43 -3.38 5.35
C ILE A 66 -7.88 -2.53 4.20
N TYR A 67 -6.84 -3.00 3.53
CA TYR A 67 -6.22 -2.30 2.40
C TYR A 67 -7.22 -2.04 1.27
N TYR A 68 -7.86 -3.08 0.78
CA TYR A 68 -8.84 -2.96 -0.30
C TYR A 68 -10.06 -2.14 0.12
N GLY A 69 -10.54 -2.35 1.35
CA GLY A 69 -11.64 -1.57 1.91
C GLY A 69 -11.35 -0.08 1.94
N ALA A 70 -10.14 0.30 2.36
CA ALA A 70 -9.72 1.70 2.41
C ALA A 70 -9.64 2.33 1.02
N GLN A 71 -9.21 1.60 0.00
CA GLN A 71 -9.22 2.06 -1.39
C GLN A 71 -10.64 2.35 -1.90
N TYR A 72 -11.56 1.39 -1.73
CA TYR A 72 -12.95 1.58 -2.13
C TYR A 72 -13.63 2.74 -1.40
N GLY A 73 -13.36 2.88 -0.08
CA GLY A 73 -13.83 4.01 0.72
C GLY A 73 -13.30 5.34 0.19
N GLY A 74 -12.02 5.40 -0.16
CA GLY A 74 -11.33 6.57 -0.72
C GLY A 74 -11.91 7.03 -2.06
N SER A 75 -12.24 6.09 -2.95
CA SER A 75 -12.91 6.38 -4.22
C SER A 75 -14.33 6.90 -4.01
N THR A 76 -15.03 6.37 -2.99
CA THR A 76 -16.38 6.87 -2.63
C THR A 76 -16.35 8.33 -2.21
N THR A 77 -15.37 8.75 -1.38
CA THR A 77 -15.21 10.15 -0.97
C THR A 77 -14.77 11.05 -2.11
N ALA A 78 -13.86 10.56 -2.96
CA ALA A 78 -13.43 11.28 -4.15
C ALA A 78 -14.63 11.64 -5.05
N ILE A 79 -15.53 10.70 -5.30
CA ILE A 79 -16.72 10.89 -6.12
C ILE A 79 -17.74 11.79 -5.43
N LEU A 80 -18.07 11.53 -4.16
CA LEU A 80 -19.22 12.19 -3.50
C LEU A 80 -18.92 13.59 -2.99
N ILE A 81 -17.69 13.88 -2.55
CA ILE A 81 -17.33 15.12 -1.87
C ILE A 81 -16.06 15.80 -2.40
N ASN A 82 -15.45 15.27 -3.47
CA ASN A 82 -14.20 15.74 -4.07
C ASN A 82 -13.00 15.77 -3.09
N ILE A 83 -12.98 14.84 -2.17
CA ILE A 83 -11.86 14.67 -1.25
C ILE A 83 -11.35 13.24 -1.44
N PRO A 84 -10.25 13.04 -2.19
CA PRO A 84 -9.70 11.72 -2.40
C PRO A 84 -9.21 11.12 -1.08
N GLY A 85 -9.54 9.86 -0.81
CA GLY A 85 -9.05 9.14 0.37
C GLY A 85 -7.60 8.65 0.20
N GLU A 86 -7.12 8.63 -1.05
CA GLU A 86 -5.74 8.29 -1.42
C GLU A 86 -5.33 9.01 -2.71
N SER A 87 -4.03 9.13 -2.97
CA SER A 87 -3.50 9.87 -4.13
C SER A 87 -4.00 9.32 -5.48
N SER A 88 -4.18 8.01 -5.61
CA SER A 88 -4.71 7.39 -6.84
C SER A 88 -6.17 7.75 -7.11
N ALA A 89 -6.98 7.98 -6.07
CA ALA A 89 -8.37 8.37 -6.20
C ALA A 89 -8.54 9.85 -6.61
N ALA A 90 -7.48 10.67 -6.56
CA ALA A 90 -7.52 12.04 -7.04
C ALA A 90 -7.90 12.12 -8.51
N VAL A 91 -7.41 11.20 -9.32
CA VAL A 91 -7.76 11.11 -10.75
C VAL A 91 -9.22 10.75 -10.95
N THR A 92 -9.75 9.83 -10.15
CA THR A 92 -11.16 9.45 -10.17
C THR A 92 -12.08 10.63 -9.81
N ALA A 93 -11.62 11.53 -8.94
CA ALA A 93 -12.36 12.72 -8.55
C ALA A 93 -12.61 13.66 -9.75
N LEU A 94 -11.69 13.77 -10.71
CA LEU A 94 -11.78 14.68 -11.85
C LEU A 94 -13.09 14.51 -12.63
N ASP A 95 -13.47 13.30 -12.91
CA ASP A 95 -14.72 13.00 -13.64
C ASP A 95 -15.82 12.48 -12.72
N GLY A 96 -15.48 11.70 -11.70
CA GLY A 96 -16.43 11.08 -10.79
C GLY A 96 -17.22 12.13 -9.99
N HIS A 97 -16.56 13.16 -9.50
CA HIS A 97 -17.23 14.26 -8.79
C HIS A 97 -18.08 15.12 -9.73
N GLU A 98 -17.63 15.39 -10.95
CA GLU A 98 -18.42 16.09 -11.95
C GLU A 98 -19.67 15.29 -12.33
N MET A 99 -19.58 13.97 -12.46
CA MET A 99 -20.75 13.09 -12.62
C MET A 99 -21.70 13.23 -11.43
N ALA A 100 -21.17 13.28 -10.21
CA ALA A 100 -21.97 13.43 -9.00
C ALA A 100 -22.72 14.75 -8.95
N LYS A 101 -22.08 15.87 -9.33
CA LYS A 101 -22.73 17.19 -9.50
C LYS A 101 -23.85 17.18 -10.52
N GLN A 102 -23.71 16.40 -11.59
CA GLN A 102 -24.71 16.20 -12.63
C GLN A 102 -25.84 15.25 -12.23
N GLY A 103 -25.90 14.80 -10.96
CA GLY A 103 -26.89 13.83 -10.47
C GLY A 103 -26.61 12.38 -10.86
N ARG A 104 -25.42 12.08 -11.39
CA ARG A 104 -24.95 10.76 -11.82
C ARG A 104 -23.99 10.10 -10.81
N ALA A 105 -24.10 10.43 -9.53
CA ALA A 105 -23.27 9.85 -8.46
C ALA A 105 -23.38 8.32 -8.42
N GLY A 106 -24.59 7.76 -8.56
CA GLY A 106 -24.79 6.31 -8.56
C GLY A 106 -24.06 5.58 -9.68
N PRO A 107 -24.22 5.98 -10.96
CA PRO A 107 -23.44 5.45 -12.07
C PRO A 107 -21.91 5.57 -11.88
N ALA A 108 -21.39 6.67 -11.32
CA ALA A 108 -19.98 6.83 -11.03
C ALA A 108 -19.49 5.81 -9.99
N LEU A 109 -20.21 5.66 -8.88
CA LEU A 109 -19.92 4.68 -7.82
C LEU A 109 -20.01 3.24 -8.31
N ALA A 110 -21.05 2.92 -9.12
CA ALA A 110 -21.19 1.60 -9.71
C ALA A 110 -20.06 1.29 -10.69
N THR A 111 -19.61 2.28 -11.47
CA THR A 111 -18.46 2.14 -12.38
C THR A 111 -17.19 1.85 -11.61
N ALA A 112 -16.91 2.63 -10.57
CA ALA A 112 -15.76 2.42 -9.70
C ALA A 112 -15.79 1.01 -9.09
N ALA A 113 -16.90 0.62 -8.46
CA ALA A 113 -17.01 -0.67 -7.79
C ALA A 113 -16.91 -1.86 -8.76
N LEU A 114 -17.62 -1.83 -9.89
CA LEU A 114 -17.61 -2.93 -10.86
C LEU A 114 -16.29 -3.03 -11.64
N GLY A 115 -15.69 -1.87 -12.00
CA GLY A 115 -14.38 -1.79 -12.62
C GLY A 115 -13.29 -2.35 -11.72
N SER A 116 -13.30 -1.95 -10.44
CA SER A 116 -12.38 -2.43 -9.41
C SER A 116 -12.55 -3.92 -9.13
N PHE A 117 -13.81 -4.41 -9.06
CA PHE A 117 -14.09 -5.84 -8.89
C PHE A 117 -13.53 -6.69 -10.03
N PHE A 118 -13.77 -6.27 -11.28
CA PHE A 118 -13.22 -6.96 -12.44
C PHE A 118 -11.69 -6.96 -12.41
N ALA A 119 -11.11 -5.78 -12.21
CA ALA A 119 -9.67 -5.59 -12.20
C ALA A 119 -8.99 -6.38 -11.08
N GLY A 120 -9.52 -6.33 -9.86
CA GLY A 120 -9.04 -7.11 -8.73
C GLY A 120 -9.14 -8.62 -8.96
N THR A 121 -10.25 -9.09 -9.56
CA THR A 121 -10.43 -10.51 -9.90
C THR A 121 -9.37 -10.98 -10.90
N VAL A 122 -9.18 -10.25 -12.00
CA VAL A 122 -8.17 -10.58 -13.03
C VAL A 122 -6.76 -10.50 -12.46
N ALA A 123 -6.45 -9.45 -11.71
CA ALA A 123 -5.14 -9.27 -11.11
C ALA A 123 -4.82 -10.37 -10.09
N THR A 124 -5.80 -10.86 -9.33
CA THR A 124 -5.59 -12.01 -8.43
C THR A 124 -5.25 -13.29 -9.21
N VAL A 125 -5.86 -13.51 -10.39
CA VAL A 125 -5.44 -14.60 -11.29
C VAL A 125 -3.99 -14.42 -11.71
N LEU A 126 -3.57 -13.20 -12.03
CA LEU A 126 -2.18 -12.92 -12.40
C LEU A 126 -1.22 -13.15 -11.23
N VAL A 127 -1.60 -12.78 -10.00
CA VAL A 127 -0.82 -13.09 -8.79
C VAL A 127 -0.64 -14.60 -8.67
N ALA A 128 -1.72 -15.37 -8.74
CA ALA A 128 -1.68 -16.82 -8.64
C ALA A 128 -0.82 -17.50 -9.73
N LEU A 129 -0.81 -16.93 -10.94
CA LEU A 129 -0.04 -17.46 -12.08
C LEU A 129 1.43 -17.08 -12.04
N PHE A 130 1.76 -15.85 -11.67
CA PHE A 130 3.13 -15.31 -11.80
C PHE A 130 3.94 -15.38 -10.51
N ALA A 131 3.30 -15.42 -9.32
CA ALA A 131 4.05 -15.49 -8.07
C ALA A 131 4.87 -16.80 -7.93
N PRO A 132 4.34 -18.00 -8.20
CA PRO A 132 5.14 -19.23 -8.07
C PRO A 132 6.38 -19.28 -8.97
N PRO A 133 6.32 -19.01 -10.29
CA PRO A 133 7.51 -19.01 -11.12
C PRO A 133 8.54 -17.93 -10.73
N LEU A 134 8.06 -16.76 -10.27
CA LEU A 134 8.95 -15.70 -9.79
C LEU A 134 9.64 -16.11 -8.48
N ALA A 135 8.92 -16.72 -7.54
CA ALA A 135 9.49 -17.27 -6.32
C ALA A 135 10.54 -18.36 -6.64
N SER A 136 10.22 -19.27 -7.56
CA SER A 136 11.18 -20.31 -8.00
C SER A 136 12.45 -19.72 -8.61
N ALA A 137 12.34 -18.61 -9.34
CA ALA A 137 13.50 -17.89 -9.84
C ALA A 137 14.28 -17.20 -8.70
N ALA A 138 13.58 -16.64 -7.71
CA ALA A 138 14.17 -15.97 -6.56
C ALA A 138 14.88 -16.93 -5.60
N LEU A 139 14.52 -18.22 -5.55
CA LEU A 139 15.25 -19.25 -4.80
C LEU A 139 16.71 -19.46 -5.28
N LYS A 140 17.02 -18.98 -6.49
CA LYS A 140 18.40 -18.99 -7.01
C LYS A 140 19.26 -17.83 -6.48
N PHE A 141 18.65 -16.90 -5.76
CA PHE A 141 19.34 -15.74 -5.21
C PHE A 141 20.12 -16.16 -3.96
N GLY A 142 21.39 -15.81 -3.92
CA GLY A 142 22.20 -15.87 -2.72
C GLY A 142 22.23 -14.52 -1.99
N PRO A 143 22.99 -14.41 -0.89
CA PRO A 143 23.08 -13.18 -0.10
C PRO A 143 23.52 -11.94 -0.91
N ALA A 144 24.40 -12.11 -1.90
CA ALA A 144 24.83 -11.00 -2.75
C ALA A 144 23.70 -10.48 -3.63
N GLU A 145 22.89 -11.38 -4.19
CA GLU A 145 21.71 -11.02 -5.00
C GLU A 145 20.64 -10.34 -4.13
N TYR A 146 20.36 -10.87 -2.93
CA TYR A 146 19.41 -10.28 -1.99
C TYR A 146 19.86 -8.88 -1.54
N PHE A 147 21.15 -8.70 -1.22
CA PHE A 147 21.66 -7.36 -0.93
C PHE A 147 21.39 -6.37 -2.07
N CYS A 148 21.75 -6.74 -3.31
CA CYS A 148 21.55 -5.91 -4.49
C CYS A 148 20.05 -5.65 -4.76
N LEU A 149 19.19 -6.62 -4.48
CA LEU A 149 17.75 -6.52 -4.63
C LEU A 149 17.16 -5.51 -3.62
N VAL A 150 17.58 -5.57 -2.37
CA VAL A 150 17.17 -4.60 -1.32
C VAL A 150 17.67 -3.20 -1.67
N VAL A 151 18.92 -3.06 -2.13
CA VAL A 151 19.46 -1.77 -2.63
C VAL A 151 18.60 -1.24 -3.77
N LEU A 152 18.24 -2.09 -4.74
CA LEU A 152 17.35 -1.70 -5.84
C LEU A 152 15.98 -1.25 -5.32
N GLY A 153 15.38 -1.96 -4.36
CA GLY A 153 14.11 -1.57 -3.75
C GLY A 153 14.15 -0.21 -3.07
N LEU A 154 15.22 0.06 -2.29
CA LEU A 154 15.43 1.36 -1.65
C LEU A 154 15.64 2.48 -2.68
N ILE A 155 16.44 2.25 -3.72
CA ILE A 155 16.69 3.21 -4.79
C ILE A 155 15.41 3.47 -5.60
N ALA A 156 14.67 2.44 -5.91
CA ALA A 156 13.40 2.58 -6.63
C ALA A 156 12.39 3.42 -5.83
N SER A 157 12.35 3.26 -4.50
CA SER A 157 11.51 4.10 -3.63
C SER A 157 11.92 5.58 -3.66
N ILE A 158 13.23 5.87 -3.74
CA ILE A 158 13.74 7.24 -3.90
C ILE A 158 13.34 7.83 -5.25
N ALA A 159 13.52 7.05 -6.31
CA ALA A 159 13.28 7.50 -7.68
C ALA A 159 11.82 7.90 -7.93
N LEU A 160 10.91 7.30 -7.17
CA LEU A 160 9.47 7.47 -7.33
C LEU A 160 8.82 8.28 -6.18
N ALA A 161 9.60 8.68 -5.15
CA ALA A 161 9.12 9.57 -4.11
C ALA A 161 8.76 10.95 -4.70
N SER A 162 7.66 11.55 -4.24
CA SER A 162 7.34 12.94 -4.51
C SER A 162 8.36 13.86 -3.80
N GLY A 163 8.81 14.93 -4.44
CA GLY A 163 9.70 15.90 -3.84
C GLY A 163 11.20 15.71 -4.10
N SER A 164 12.05 16.12 -3.14
CA SER A 164 13.50 16.18 -3.31
C SER A 164 14.16 14.81 -3.10
N LEU A 165 14.93 14.35 -4.11
CA LEU A 165 15.73 13.13 -4.01
C LEU A 165 16.67 13.12 -2.79
N ALA A 166 17.25 14.27 -2.44
CA ALA A 166 18.13 14.40 -1.28
C ALA A 166 17.36 14.16 0.03
N LYS A 167 16.12 14.65 0.12
CA LYS A 167 15.25 14.42 1.29
C LYS A 167 14.86 12.95 1.38
N ALA A 168 14.48 12.31 0.28
CA ALA A 168 14.14 10.88 0.25
C ALA A 168 15.34 10.02 0.67
N LEU A 169 16.54 10.32 0.16
CA LEU A 169 17.77 9.65 0.58
C LEU A 169 18.05 9.84 2.07
N ALA A 170 17.94 11.07 2.59
CA ALA A 170 18.11 11.35 4.00
C ALA A 170 17.11 10.56 4.87
N MET A 171 15.87 10.40 4.41
CA MET A 171 14.86 9.60 5.11
C MET A 171 15.21 8.11 5.11
N ILE A 172 15.70 7.56 4.00
CA ILE A 172 16.18 6.16 3.96
C ILE A 172 17.34 5.99 4.95
N VAL A 173 18.34 6.88 4.91
CA VAL A 173 19.49 6.78 5.82
C VAL A 173 19.04 6.88 7.29
N LEU A 174 18.11 7.77 7.60
CA LEU A 174 17.53 7.86 8.94
C LEU A 174 16.79 6.56 9.32
N GLY A 175 16.03 5.99 8.40
CA GLY A 175 15.36 4.69 8.61
C GLY A 175 16.35 3.55 8.84
N LEU A 176 17.41 3.47 8.03
CA LEU A 176 18.49 2.50 8.21
C LEU A 176 19.14 2.65 9.58
N LEU A 177 19.45 3.88 10.01
CA LEU A 177 20.01 4.14 11.33
C LEU A 177 19.08 3.72 12.47
N LEU A 178 17.78 4.04 12.36
CA LEU A 178 16.78 3.60 13.35
C LEU A 178 16.68 2.06 13.40
N GLY A 179 16.78 1.39 12.25
CA GLY A 179 16.79 -0.07 12.16
C GLY A 179 18.05 -0.73 12.75
N THR A 180 19.15 0.04 12.96
CA THR A 180 20.36 -0.48 13.62
C THR A 180 20.34 -0.32 15.14
N VAL A 181 19.35 0.38 15.70
CA VAL A 181 19.19 0.50 17.16
C VAL A 181 18.85 -0.86 17.75
N GLY A 182 19.53 -1.27 18.81
CA GLY A 182 19.29 -2.55 19.47
C GLY A 182 20.55 -3.39 19.59
N GLN A 183 20.38 -4.69 19.68
CA GLN A 183 21.51 -5.64 19.72
C GLN A 183 21.92 -6.07 18.31
N ASP A 184 23.23 -6.08 18.09
CA ASP A 184 23.79 -6.65 16.87
C ASP A 184 23.51 -8.16 16.78
N LEU A 185 22.93 -8.62 15.68
CA LEU A 185 22.52 -10.01 15.49
C LEU A 185 23.66 -11.02 15.56
N TYR A 186 24.91 -10.62 15.27
CA TYR A 186 26.07 -11.50 15.22
C TYR A 186 26.90 -11.46 16.49
N THR A 187 27.03 -10.29 17.09
CA THR A 187 27.91 -10.07 18.27
C THR A 187 27.15 -9.93 19.58
N GLY A 188 25.83 -9.69 19.52
CA GLY A 188 25.01 -9.41 20.69
C GLY A 188 25.33 -8.06 21.36
N THR A 189 26.22 -7.24 20.78
CA THR A 189 26.61 -5.97 21.38
C THR A 189 25.49 -4.93 21.16
N PRO A 190 25.12 -4.15 22.21
CA PRO A 190 24.12 -3.11 22.07
C PRO A 190 24.63 -1.95 21.21
N ARG A 191 23.82 -1.50 20.23
CA ARG A 191 24.10 -0.36 19.35
C ARG A 191 23.07 0.73 19.57
N PHE A 192 23.52 1.95 19.76
CA PHE A 192 22.69 3.17 19.93
C PHE A 192 21.60 3.05 21.00
N THR A 193 21.81 2.20 22.01
CA THR A 193 20.85 2.00 23.10
C THR A 193 21.00 3.04 24.21
N PHE A 194 22.12 3.77 24.24
CA PHE A 194 22.45 4.79 25.25
C PHE A 194 22.26 4.32 26.71
N GLY A 195 22.35 3.01 26.93
CA GLY A 195 22.14 2.38 28.24
C GLY A 195 20.68 2.15 28.62
N ALA A 196 19.73 2.52 27.77
CA ALA A 196 18.30 2.25 27.99
C ALA A 196 17.99 0.80 27.66
N ARG A 197 17.44 0.06 28.63
CA ARG A 197 17.07 -1.37 28.47
C ARG A 197 15.95 -1.56 27.45
N GLU A 198 15.06 -0.60 27.36
CA GLU A 198 13.93 -0.58 26.44
C GLU A 198 14.38 -0.62 24.97
N LEU A 199 15.56 -0.07 24.67
CA LEU A 199 16.12 -0.02 23.33
C LEU A 199 16.99 -1.26 22.98
N TYR A 200 17.17 -2.23 23.87
CA TYR A 200 17.98 -3.41 23.55
C TYR A 200 17.39 -4.26 22.43
N ASN A 201 16.06 -4.30 22.32
CA ASN A 201 15.37 -4.97 21.20
C ASN A 201 15.08 -4.02 20.03
N GLY A 202 15.64 -2.81 20.02
CA GLY A 202 15.34 -1.79 19.03
C GLY A 202 14.00 -1.11 19.23
N PHE A 203 13.59 -0.30 18.27
CA PHE A 203 12.24 0.26 18.23
C PHE A 203 11.26 -0.77 17.71
N ASP A 204 10.09 -0.83 18.35
CA ASP A 204 8.99 -1.67 17.85
C ASP A 204 8.45 -1.09 16.54
N PHE A 205 8.29 -1.99 15.54
CA PHE A 205 7.78 -1.63 14.22
C PHE A 205 6.38 -1.01 14.26
N VAL A 206 5.50 -1.57 15.10
CA VAL A 206 4.10 -1.10 15.19
C VAL A 206 4.05 0.31 15.74
N SER A 207 4.82 0.58 16.79
CA SER A 207 4.91 1.90 17.41
C SER A 207 5.45 2.96 16.43
N LEU A 208 6.46 2.60 15.64
CA LEU A 208 7.00 3.45 14.58
C LEU A 208 5.95 3.70 13.49
N ALA A 209 5.29 2.66 12.99
CA ALA A 209 4.30 2.75 11.92
C ALA A 209 3.06 3.55 12.34
N VAL A 210 2.50 3.24 13.52
CA VAL A 210 1.34 3.97 14.09
C VAL A 210 1.70 5.43 14.33
N GLY A 211 2.90 5.72 14.83
CA GLY A 211 3.39 7.08 15.03
C GLY A 211 3.50 7.83 13.70
N LEU A 212 4.34 7.33 12.78
CA LEU A 212 4.69 8.02 11.54
C LEU A 212 3.52 8.23 10.58
N PHE A 213 2.56 7.29 10.52
CA PHE A 213 1.46 7.36 9.56
C PHE A 213 0.11 7.61 10.24
N GLY A 214 -0.13 7.01 11.40
CA GLY A 214 -1.40 7.17 12.11
C GLY A 214 -1.47 8.52 12.84
N LEU A 215 -0.61 8.72 13.83
CA LEU A 215 -0.66 9.92 14.67
C LEU A 215 -0.24 11.17 13.89
N ALA A 216 0.79 11.09 13.03
CA ALA A 216 1.23 12.22 12.21
C ALA A 216 0.12 12.72 11.28
N GLU A 217 -0.63 11.80 10.64
CA GLU A 217 -1.76 12.15 9.77
C GLU A 217 -2.90 12.80 10.56
N ILE A 218 -3.20 12.30 11.77
CA ILE A 218 -4.16 12.91 12.66
C ILE A 218 -3.77 14.35 13.02
N LEU A 219 -2.50 14.59 13.38
CA LEU A 219 -1.99 15.91 13.72
C LEU A 219 -2.09 16.87 12.52
N ARG A 220 -1.73 16.41 11.33
CA ARG A 220 -1.87 17.17 10.08
C ARG A 220 -3.31 17.56 9.81
N ASN A 221 -4.25 16.65 9.94
CA ASN A 221 -5.66 16.87 9.71
C ASN A 221 -6.29 17.82 10.74
N LEU A 222 -5.83 17.80 11.99
CA LEU A 222 -6.26 18.75 13.02
C LEU A 222 -5.82 20.18 12.73
N GLU A 223 -4.59 20.34 12.19
CA GLU A 223 -4.07 21.66 11.81
C GLU A 223 -4.80 22.23 10.60
N GLY A 224 -5.03 21.41 9.56
CA GLY A 224 -5.66 21.84 8.32
C GLY A 224 -7.11 22.29 8.44
N GLY A 225 -7.72 22.11 9.61
CA GLY A 225 -9.10 22.55 9.89
C GLY A 225 -10.06 22.02 8.83
N ILE A 226 -10.36 20.72 8.81
CA ILE A 226 -11.27 20.13 7.81
C ILE A 226 -12.60 20.87 7.83
N GLN A 227 -12.78 21.85 6.96
CA GLN A 227 -14.07 22.51 6.74
C GLN A 227 -15.00 21.53 6.02
N ARG A 228 -15.80 20.81 6.79
CA ARG A 228 -16.82 19.88 6.28
C ARG A 228 -18.09 20.63 5.86
N SER A 229 -18.02 21.52 4.89
CA SER A 229 -19.20 22.05 4.20
C SER A 229 -19.40 21.40 2.82
N ALA A 230 -18.79 20.25 2.57
CA ALA A 230 -19.01 19.55 1.32
C ALA A 230 -20.47 19.11 1.20
N ILE A 231 -21.17 19.61 0.20
CA ILE A 231 -22.52 19.16 -0.17
C ILE A 231 -22.37 17.73 -0.67
N VAL A 232 -22.81 16.76 0.11
CA VAL A 232 -22.81 15.36 -0.29
C VAL A 232 -23.79 15.16 -1.42
N ALA A 233 -23.33 14.73 -2.57
CA ALA A 233 -24.17 14.49 -3.73
C ALA A 233 -25.24 13.42 -3.44
N LYS A 234 -26.48 13.65 -3.87
CA LYS A 234 -27.56 12.66 -3.71
C LYS A 234 -27.32 11.47 -4.64
N VAL A 235 -27.30 10.28 -4.07
CA VAL A 235 -27.20 9.03 -4.82
C VAL A 235 -28.61 8.58 -5.21
N SER A 236 -28.99 8.72 -6.49
CA SER A 236 -30.35 8.45 -6.97
C SER A 236 -30.50 7.07 -7.65
N ARG A 237 -29.54 6.64 -8.45
CA ARG A 237 -29.58 5.39 -9.23
C ARG A 237 -28.21 4.74 -9.18
N LEU A 238 -28.13 3.52 -8.68
CA LEU A 238 -26.87 2.79 -8.55
C LEU A 238 -26.49 1.97 -9.79
N TRP A 239 -27.47 1.50 -10.57
CA TRP A 239 -27.20 0.59 -11.67
C TRP A 239 -26.86 1.31 -12.97
N LEU A 240 -25.88 0.76 -13.70
CA LEU A 240 -25.50 1.21 -15.03
C LEU A 240 -26.57 0.82 -16.07
N SER A 241 -26.80 1.69 -17.05
CA SER A 241 -27.53 1.33 -18.26
C SER A 241 -26.67 0.45 -19.16
N ARG A 242 -27.32 -0.26 -20.09
CA ARG A 242 -26.59 -1.07 -21.10
C ARG A 242 -25.60 -0.24 -21.93
N LYS A 243 -25.92 1.03 -22.16
CA LYS A 243 -25.05 1.95 -22.88
C LYS A 243 -23.82 2.26 -22.04
N GLU A 244 -24.00 2.70 -20.78
CA GLU A 244 -22.91 2.99 -19.84
C GLU A 244 -22.01 1.76 -19.63
N PHE A 245 -22.59 0.58 -19.49
CA PHE A 245 -21.81 -0.66 -19.36
C PHE A 245 -20.92 -0.94 -20.58
N ARG A 246 -21.42 -0.68 -21.80
CA ARG A 246 -20.60 -0.80 -23.02
C ARG A 246 -19.51 0.27 -23.10
N GLU A 247 -19.80 1.48 -22.60
CA GLU A 247 -18.84 2.59 -22.59
C GLU A 247 -17.67 2.31 -21.62
N ILE A 248 -17.92 1.71 -20.45
CA ILE A 248 -16.88 1.43 -19.47
C ILE A 248 -16.05 0.17 -19.77
N THR A 249 -16.58 -0.79 -20.52
CA THR A 249 -15.92 -2.11 -20.72
C THR A 249 -14.51 -1.96 -21.32
N PRO A 250 -14.26 -1.24 -22.42
CA PRO A 250 -12.90 -1.09 -22.95
C PRO A 250 -11.94 -0.34 -22.01
N PRO A 251 -12.32 0.79 -21.35
CA PRO A 251 -11.52 1.42 -20.34
C PRO A 251 -11.14 0.51 -19.17
N VAL A 252 -12.08 -0.29 -18.66
CA VAL A 252 -11.83 -1.26 -17.59
C VAL A 252 -10.77 -2.29 -18.00
N LEU A 253 -10.86 -2.83 -19.22
CA LEU A 253 -9.90 -3.81 -19.73
C LEU A 253 -8.49 -3.21 -19.86
N ARG A 254 -8.38 -2.00 -20.45
CA ARG A 254 -7.10 -1.32 -20.62
C ARG A 254 -6.52 -0.89 -19.28
N GLY A 255 -7.36 -0.34 -18.39
CA GLY A 255 -6.96 0.03 -17.03
C GLY A 255 -6.44 -1.18 -16.26
N THR A 256 -7.15 -2.31 -16.30
CA THR A 256 -6.73 -3.57 -15.69
C THR A 256 -5.35 -4.03 -16.20
N ALA A 257 -5.15 -4.02 -17.51
CA ALA A 257 -3.88 -4.43 -18.12
C ALA A 257 -2.72 -3.50 -17.69
N MET A 258 -2.95 -2.18 -17.71
CA MET A 258 -1.94 -1.20 -17.28
C MET A 258 -1.63 -1.33 -15.79
N GLY A 259 -2.67 -1.41 -14.97
CA GLY A 259 -2.52 -1.55 -13.52
C GLY A 259 -1.77 -2.83 -13.16
N SER A 260 -2.12 -3.94 -13.79
CA SER A 260 -1.44 -5.23 -13.58
C SER A 260 0.07 -5.17 -13.89
N GLY A 261 0.46 -4.44 -14.93
CA GLY A 261 1.87 -4.28 -15.28
C GLY A 261 2.61 -3.30 -14.37
N LEU A 262 2.00 -2.15 -14.07
CA LEU A 262 2.64 -1.09 -13.28
C LEU A 262 2.66 -1.39 -11.77
N GLY A 263 1.71 -2.17 -11.26
CA GLY A 263 1.63 -2.51 -9.83
C GLY A 263 2.80 -3.32 -9.31
N VAL A 264 3.49 -4.06 -10.17
CA VAL A 264 4.70 -4.83 -9.80
C VAL A 264 5.91 -3.91 -9.59
N LEU A 265 5.86 -2.68 -10.14
CA LEU A 265 6.97 -1.75 -10.06
C LEU A 265 7.03 -1.07 -8.69
N PRO A 266 8.22 -1.00 -8.06
CA PRO A 266 8.39 -0.31 -6.79
C PRO A 266 8.15 1.21 -6.95
N GLY A 267 7.57 1.82 -5.90
CA GLY A 267 7.47 3.27 -5.78
C GLY A 267 6.15 3.91 -6.22
N GLY A 268 5.00 3.29 -5.92
CA GLY A 268 3.69 3.91 -6.15
C GLY A 268 3.04 3.53 -7.48
N GLY A 269 3.28 2.30 -7.92
CA GLY A 269 2.73 1.76 -9.16
C GLY A 269 1.23 1.95 -9.34
N HIS A 270 0.46 1.93 -8.25
CA HIS A 270 -1.00 2.15 -8.27
C HIS A 270 -1.39 3.61 -8.61
N VAL A 271 -0.67 4.60 -8.07
CA VAL A 271 -0.89 6.02 -8.43
C VAL A 271 -0.54 6.24 -9.89
N LEU A 272 0.67 5.81 -10.29
CA LEU A 272 1.13 5.94 -11.67
C LEU A 272 0.18 5.22 -12.65
N ALA A 273 -0.34 4.05 -12.28
CA ALA A 273 -1.29 3.29 -13.08
C ALA A 273 -2.61 4.06 -13.27
N ALA A 274 -3.15 4.66 -12.21
CA ALA A 274 -4.37 5.46 -12.27
C ALA A 274 -4.20 6.67 -13.20
N PHE A 275 -3.16 7.49 -13.02
CA PHE A 275 -2.90 8.67 -13.85
C PHE A 275 -2.59 8.31 -15.31
N THR A 276 -1.80 7.27 -15.53
CA THR A 276 -1.43 6.85 -16.89
C THR A 276 -2.63 6.27 -17.64
N SER A 277 -3.48 5.50 -16.97
CA SER A 277 -4.69 4.95 -17.58
C SER A 277 -5.70 6.04 -17.96
N TYR A 278 -5.90 7.03 -17.08
CA TYR A 278 -6.72 8.21 -17.39
C TYR A 278 -6.20 8.96 -18.63
N SER A 279 -4.90 9.23 -18.64
CA SER A 279 -4.26 9.94 -19.75
C SER A 279 -4.34 9.16 -21.07
N LEU A 280 -4.22 7.83 -21.02
CA LEU A 280 -4.40 6.96 -22.17
C LEU A 280 -5.83 7.02 -22.68
N GLU A 281 -6.82 6.87 -21.81
CA GLU A 281 -8.24 6.93 -22.19
C GLU A 281 -8.61 8.27 -22.81
N LYS A 282 -8.13 9.37 -22.23
CA LYS A 282 -8.34 10.72 -22.80
C LYS A 282 -7.76 10.84 -24.21
N LYS A 283 -6.58 10.26 -24.47
CA LYS A 283 -5.96 10.26 -25.80
C LYS A 283 -6.68 9.36 -26.81
N LEU A 284 -7.23 8.23 -26.36
CA LEU A 284 -7.95 7.28 -27.21
C LEU A 284 -9.40 7.69 -27.48
N SER A 285 -9.93 8.59 -26.66
CA SER A 285 -11.31 9.05 -26.78
C SER A 285 -11.51 9.87 -28.04
N LYS A 286 -12.68 9.66 -28.67
CA LYS A 286 -13.14 10.51 -29.81
C LYS A 286 -13.53 11.91 -29.35
N ASN A 287 -13.83 12.10 -28.07
CA ASN A 287 -14.29 13.35 -27.46
C ASN A 287 -13.45 13.64 -26.19
N PRO A 288 -12.15 13.95 -26.32
CA PRO A 288 -11.24 14.15 -25.17
C PRO A 288 -11.64 15.35 -24.27
N GLU A 289 -12.44 16.29 -24.81
CA GLU A 289 -12.97 17.43 -24.08
C GLU A 289 -14.01 17.09 -23.02
N ARG A 290 -14.55 15.86 -23.04
CA ARG A 290 -15.46 15.35 -22.00
C ARG A 290 -14.73 15.01 -20.69
N PHE A 291 -13.43 14.68 -20.78
CA PHE A 291 -12.62 14.36 -19.61
C PHE A 291 -12.40 15.60 -18.73
N GLY A 292 -12.58 15.43 -17.43
CA GLY A 292 -12.69 16.52 -16.45
C GLY A 292 -14.07 17.18 -16.40
N ARG A 293 -15.07 16.66 -17.14
CA ARG A 293 -16.45 17.18 -17.16
C ARG A 293 -17.50 16.09 -16.96
N GLY A 294 -17.12 14.96 -16.39
CA GLY A 294 -18.00 13.83 -16.07
C GLY A 294 -18.02 12.71 -17.10
N ALA A 295 -16.88 12.42 -17.74
CA ALA A 295 -16.70 11.26 -18.59
C ALA A 295 -16.63 9.98 -17.75
N ILE A 296 -17.53 9.03 -18.01
CA ILE A 296 -17.59 7.76 -17.26
C ILE A 296 -16.32 6.92 -17.45
N GLU A 297 -15.67 7.04 -18.61
CA GLU A 297 -14.41 6.42 -18.95
C GLU A 297 -13.27 6.92 -18.04
N GLY A 298 -13.34 8.20 -17.65
CA GLY A 298 -12.40 8.85 -16.72
C GLY A 298 -12.55 8.38 -15.27
N VAL A 299 -13.59 7.63 -14.94
CA VAL A 299 -13.74 6.88 -13.69
C VAL A 299 -13.31 5.43 -13.88
N ALA A 300 -13.78 4.79 -14.96
CA ALA A 300 -13.61 3.36 -15.20
C ALA A 300 -12.14 2.93 -15.30
N ALA A 301 -11.35 3.65 -16.09
CA ALA A 301 -9.96 3.29 -16.34
C ALA A 301 -9.05 3.46 -15.11
N PRO A 302 -9.02 4.63 -14.43
CA PRO A 302 -8.15 4.80 -13.28
C PRO A 302 -8.52 3.90 -12.10
N GLU A 303 -9.80 3.66 -11.83
CA GLU A 303 -10.24 2.75 -10.77
C GLU A 303 -9.82 1.31 -11.03
N SER A 304 -10.00 0.85 -12.27
CA SER A 304 -9.55 -0.49 -12.65
C SER A 304 -8.03 -0.62 -12.60
N ALA A 305 -7.30 0.41 -13.04
CA ALA A 305 -5.85 0.41 -12.99
C ALA A 305 -5.31 0.43 -11.54
N ASN A 306 -5.91 1.25 -10.68
CA ASN A 306 -5.58 1.32 -9.26
C ASN A 306 -5.74 -0.04 -8.58
N ASN A 307 -6.90 -0.67 -8.73
CA ASN A 307 -7.19 -1.94 -8.07
C ASN A 307 -6.38 -3.11 -8.63
N ALA A 308 -6.14 -3.16 -9.95
CA ALA A 308 -5.24 -4.14 -10.53
C ALA A 308 -3.80 -3.99 -10.01
N ALA A 309 -3.31 -2.75 -9.92
CA ALA A 309 -1.98 -2.47 -9.40
C ALA A 309 -1.85 -2.82 -7.92
N ALA A 310 -2.88 -2.52 -7.12
CA ALA A 310 -2.93 -2.91 -5.72
C ALA A 310 -2.79 -4.42 -5.52
N GLN A 311 -3.48 -5.21 -6.34
CA GLN A 311 -3.40 -6.67 -6.29
C GLN A 311 -2.02 -7.18 -6.74
N THR A 312 -1.53 -6.73 -7.91
CA THR A 312 -0.26 -7.24 -8.43
C THR A 312 0.95 -6.80 -7.62
N SER A 313 0.82 -5.78 -6.76
CA SER A 313 1.86 -5.40 -5.81
C SER A 313 2.18 -6.48 -4.76
N PHE A 314 1.28 -7.44 -4.56
CA PHE A 314 1.56 -8.63 -3.75
C PHE A 314 2.54 -9.61 -4.41
N ILE A 315 2.74 -9.56 -5.73
CA ILE A 315 3.71 -10.43 -6.41
C ILE A 315 5.12 -10.20 -5.84
N PRO A 316 5.73 -9.00 -5.94
CA PRO A 316 7.07 -8.79 -5.37
C PRO A 316 7.10 -8.89 -3.84
N LEU A 317 6.02 -8.56 -3.14
CA LEU A 317 5.93 -8.74 -1.70
C LEU A 317 6.10 -10.20 -1.30
N LEU A 318 5.28 -11.08 -1.87
CA LEU A 318 5.23 -12.50 -1.51
C LEU A 318 6.41 -13.32 -2.05
N THR A 319 6.99 -12.89 -3.18
CA THR A 319 8.03 -13.67 -3.87
C THR A 319 9.46 -13.17 -3.61
N LEU A 320 9.63 -11.88 -3.39
CA LEU A 320 10.94 -11.24 -3.20
C LEU A 320 11.10 -10.59 -1.83
N GLY A 321 10.01 -10.44 -1.06
CA GLY A 321 10.01 -9.66 0.18
C GLY A 321 10.22 -8.16 -0.06
N LEU A 322 9.86 -7.67 -1.25
CA LEU A 322 10.03 -6.26 -1.61
C LEU A 322 8.71 -5.51 -1.61
N PRO A 323 8.63 -4.39 -0.87
CA PRO A 323 7.47 -3.52 -0.90
C PRO A 323 7.49 -2.63 -2.14
N THR A 324 6.37 -2.54 -2.84
CA THR A 324 6.21 -1.64 -3.99
C THR A 324 5.69 -0.26 -3.59
N HIS A 325 5.07 -0.14 -2.43
CA HIS A 325 4.53 1.11 -1.88
C HIS A 325 4.34 1.01 -0.35
N PRO A 326 3.96 2.13 0.35
CA PRO A 326 3.94 2.19 1.82
C PRO A 326 3.12 1.09 2.49
N VAL A 327 1.96 0.76 1.94
CA VAL A 327 1.09 -0.29 2.48
C VAL A 327 1.79 -1.65 2.45
N MET A 328 2.51 -1.96 1.36
CA MET A 328 3.27 -3.21 1.26
C MET A 328 4.41 -3.26 2.28
N ALA A 329 5.02 -2.11 2.60
CA ALA A 329 6.03 -2.03 3.67
C ALA A 329 5.44 -2.34 5.05
N LEU A 330 4.22 -1.84 5.33
CA LEU A 330 3.50 -2.17 6.55
C LEU A 330 3.13 -3.66 6.61
N LEU A 331 2.75 -4.24 5.48
CA LEU A 331 2.46 -5.67 5.39
C LEU A 331 3.72 -6.52 5.62
N ILE A 332 4.89 -6.12 5.10
CA ILE A 332 6.17 -6.79 5.43
C ILE A 332 6.38 -6.80 6.94
N GLY A 333 6.18 -5.66 7.59
CA GLY A 333 6.28 -5.59 9.04
C GLY A 333 5.29 -6.55 9.73
N ALA A 334 4.06 -6.63 9.25
CA ALA A 334 3.07 -7.58 9.76
C ALA A 334 3.52 -9.05 9.60
N PHE A 335 4.07 -9.43 8.45
CA PHE A 335 4.66 -10.76 8.23
C PHE A 335 5.77 -11.05 9.24
N VAL A 336 6.73 -10.12 9.38
CA VAL A 336 7.88 -10.28 10.28
C VAL A 336 7.46 -10.45 11.73
N ILE A 337 6.47 -9.68 12.19
CA ILE A 337 5.98 -9.78 13.57
C ILE A 337 5.23 -11.10 13.81
N GLN A 338 4.57 -11.62 12.79
CA GLN A 338 3.96 -12.97 12.84
C GLN A 338 5.01 -14.09 12.73
N GLY A 339 6.31 -13.75 12.71
CA GLY A 339 7.41 -14.72 12.60
C GLY A 339 7.64 -15.25 11.19
N ILE A 340 7.01 -14.65 10.18
CA ILE A 340 7.11 -15.08 8.78
C ILE A 340 8.04 -14.13 8.03
N THR A 341 9.06 -14.67 7.38
CA THR A 341 9.93 -13.89 6.52
C THR A 341 9.33 -13.83 5.11
N PRO A 342 8.83 -12.68 4.63
CA PRO A 342 8.28 -12.58 3.29
C PRO A 342 9.39 -12.80 2.26
N GLY A 343 9.07 -13.55 1.20
CA GLY A 343 10.04 -13.92 0.18
C GLY A 343 9.74 -15.28 -0.45
N PRO A 344 10.64 -15.81 -1.27
CA PRO A 344 10.37 -16.98 -2.10
C PRO A 344 10.09 -18.27 -1.32
N ASN A 345 10.57 -18.37 -0.09
CA ASN A 345 10.35 -19.55 0.75
C ASN A 345 8.92 -19.63 1.31
N VAL A 346 8.17 -18.52 1.35
CA VAL A 346 6.78 -18.53 1.88
C VAL A 346 5.89 -19.53 1.15
N ILE A 347 6.12 -19.75 -0.15
CA ILE A 347 5.37 -20.75 -0.93
C ILE A 347 5.59 -22.16 -0.43
N THR A 348 6.83 -22.49 -0.03
CA THR A 348 7.24 -23.84 0.39
C THR A 348 7.06 -24.07 1.87
N ASP A 349 7.37 -23.05 2.68
CA ASP A 349 7.40 -23.16 4.13
C ASP A 349 6.02 -22.94 4.74
N GLU A 350 5.20 -22.06 4.11
CA GLU A 350 3.86 -21.67 4.58
C GLU A 350 2.83 -21.71 3.43
N PRO A 351 2.60 -22.87 2.76
CA PRO A 351 1.75 -22.95 1.58
C PRO A 351 0.28 -22.58 1.86
N GLU A 352 -0.24 -22.95 3.04
CA GLU A 352 -1.60 -22.59 3.46
C GLU A 352 -1.78 -21.07 3.58
N LEU A 353 -0.78 -20.39 4.14
CA LEU A 353 -0.79 -18.93 4.24
C LEU A 353 -0.70 -18.29 2.86
N PHE A 354 0.22 -18.73 2.02
CA PHE A 354 0.42 -18.15 0.70
C PHE A 354 -0.83 -18.26 -0.17
N TRP A 355 -1.35 -19.48 -0.31
CA TRP A 355 -2.51 -19.74 -1.16
C TRP A 355 -3.83 -19.27 -0.50
N GLY A 356 -3.92 -19.36 0.84
CA GLY A 356 -5.06 -18.83 1.60
C GLY A 356 -5.19 -17.31 1.46
N LEU A 357 -4.08 -16.58 1.52
CA LEU A 357 -4.05 -15.15 1.31
C LEU A 357 -4.50 -14.80 -0.13
N ILE A 358 -3.98 -15.48 -1.15
CA ILE A 358 -4.37 -15.25 -2.55
C ILE A 358 -5.86 -15.57 -2.75
N ALA A 359 -6.36 -16.67 -2.22
CA ALA A 359 -7.78 -17.02 -2.33
C ALA A 359 -8.67 -15.97 -1.61
N SER A 360 -8.21 -15.43 -0.48
CA SER A 360 -8.93 -14.39 0.26
C SER A 360 -9.12 -13.10 -0.53
N PHE A 361 -8.26 -12.82 -1.53
CA PHE A 361 -8.40 -11.64 -2.38
C PHE A 361 -9.70 -11.68 -3.21
N TRP A 362 -10.08 -12.84 -3.74
CA TRP A 362 -11.37 -12.99 -4.44
C TRP A 362 -12.54 -12.84 -3.49
N ILE A 363 -12.44 -13.42 -2.27
CA ILE A 363 -13.48 -13.32 -1.25
C ILE A 363 -13.64 -11.87 -0.82
N GLY A 364 -12.54 -11.19 -0.47
CA GLY A 364 -12.53 -9.79 -0.09
C GLY A 364 -13.05 -8.86 -1.18
N ASN A 365 -12.65 -9.10 -2.43
CA ASN A 365 -13.10 -8.33 -3.58
C ASN A 365 -14.63 -8.47 -3.80
N LEU A 366 -15.18 -9.67 -3.62
CA LEU A 366 -16.63 -9.90 -3.65
C LEU A 366 -17.34 -9.19 -2.49
N LEU A 367 -16.81 -9.32 -1.27
CA LEU A 367 -17.35 -8.66 -0.09
C LEU A 367 -17.36 -7.13 -0.23
N LEU A 368 -16.35 -6.55 -0.89
CA LEU A 368 -16.29 -5.11 -1.17
C LEU A 368 -17.46 -4.63 -2.01
N VAL A 369 -17.81 -5.35 -3.08
CA VAL A 369 -18.98 -5.01 -3.90
C VAL A 369 -20.27 -5.11 -3.10
N LEU A 370 -20.41 -6.19 -2.31
CA LEU A 370 -21.59 -6.43 -1.46
C LEU A 370 -21.74 -5.37 -0.36
N LEU A 371 -20.64 -4.86 0.19
CA LEU A 371 -20.66 -3.84 1.23
C LEU A 371 -20.80 -2.43 0.64
N ASN A 372 -20.13 -2.13 -0.47
CA ASN A 372 -20.08 -0.75 -0.97
C ASN A 372 -21.32 -0.36 -1.76
N LEU A 373 -21.83 -1.19 -2.67
CA LEU A 373 -22.98 -0.80 -3.49
C LEU A 373 -24.30 -0.80 -2.71
N PRO A 374 -24.73 -1.88 -2.05
CA PRO A 374 -26.00 -1.85 -1.30
C PRO A 374 -25.98 -0.93 -0.07
N LEU A 375 -24.82 -0.81 0.60
CA LEU A 375 -24.71 -0.02 1.84
C LEU A 375 -24.22 1.41 1.61
N ILE A 376 -24.24 1.91 0.39
CA ILE A 376 -23.79 3.28 0.07
C ILE A 376 -24.47 4.35 0.96
N GLY A 377 -25.73 4.15 1.30
CA GLY A 377 -26.45 5.03 2.21
C GLY A 377 -25.87 5.08 3.63
N LEU A 378 -25.25 3.98 4.11
CA LEU A 378 -24.54 3.94 5.37
C LEU A 378 -23.25 4.77 5.27
N TRP A 379 -22.46 4.56 4.24
CA TRP A 379 -21.20 5.28 4.02
C TRP A 379 -21.43 6.78 3.87
N VAL A 380 -22.46 7.19 3.15
CA VAL A 380 -22.88 8.61 3.05
C VAL A 380 -23.23 9.22 4.42
N ARG A 381 -23.84 8.44 5.32
CA ARG A 381 -24.13 8.94 6.68
C ARG A 381 -22.85 9.07 7.51
N MET A 382 -21.89 8.18 7.34
CA MET A 382 -20.60 8.21 8.03
C MET A 382 -19.77 9.46 7.67
N LEU A 383 -19.87 9.95 6.43
CA LEU A 383 -19.25 11.22 6.03
C LEU A 383 -19.68 12.43 6.90
N LYS A 384 -20.79 12.31 7.62
CA LYS A 384 -21.30 13.38 8.50
C LYS A 384 -20.72 13.34 9.91
N ILE A 385 -19.98 12.28 10.29
CA ILE A 385 -19.40 12.14 11.64
C ILE A 385 -18.29 13.19 11.81
N PRO A 386 -18.31 14.04 12.85
CA PRO A 386 -17.28 15.03 13.06
C PRO A 386 -15.93 14.38 13.36
N TYR A 387 -14.87 14.82 12.68
CA TYR A 387 -13.52 14.30 12.87
C TYR A 387 -13.03 14.40 14.32
N ARG A 388 -13.46 15.45 15.04
CA ARG A 388 -13.15 15.66 16.47
C ARG A 388 -13.62 14.52 17.40
N ILE A 389 -14.55 13.69 16.96
CA ILE A 389 -15.01 12.51 17.72
C ILE A 389 -14.20 11.29 17.30
N LEU A 390 -13.85 11.20 16.04
CA LEU A 390 -13.16 10.04 15.46
C LEU A 390 -11.70 9.97 15.93
N PHE A 391 -10.95 11.08 15.88
CA PHE A 391 -9.52 11.02 16.14
C PHE A 391 -9.16 10.60 17.58
N PRO A 392 -9.86 11.05 18.66
CA PRO A 392 -9.56 10.55 20.00
C PRO A 392 -9.80 9.04 20.15
N ALA A 393 -10.89 8.54 19.54
CA ALA A 393 -11.18 7.11 19.55
C ALA A 393 -10.09 6.30 18.81
N ILE A 394 -9.67 6.76 17.64
CA ILE A 394 -8.61 6.11 16.86
C ILE A 394 -7.30 6.08 17.65
N ILE A 395 -6.87 7.22 18.24
CA ILE A 395 -5.66 7.29 19.06
C ILE A 395 -5.77 6.34 20.25
N ALA A 396 -6.90 6.35 20.96
CA ALA A 396 -7.09 5.48 22.12
C ALA A 396 -6.98 4.00 21.74
N PHE A 397 -7.67 3.56 20.69
CA PHE A 397 -7.61 2.16 20.24
C PHE A 397 -6.23 1.76 19.74
N SER A 398 -5.54 2.62 18.99
CA SER A 398 -4.18 2.34 18.51
C SER A 398 -3.17 2.28 19.66
N THR A 399 -3.28 3.16 20.64
CA THR A 399 -2.42 3.18 21.82
C THR A 399 -2.65 1.94 22.69
N ILE A 400 -3.91 1.58 22.95
CA ILE A 400 -4.27 0.37 23.70
C ILE A 400 -3.75 -0.87 22.95
N GLY A 401 -3.94 -0.91 21.62
CA GLY A 401 -3.46 -2.00 20.77
C GLY A 401 -1.95 -2.18 20.87
N CYS A 402 -1.17 -1.11 20.69
CA CYS A 402 0.29 -1.17 20.80
C CYS A 402 0.75 -1.56 22.20
N TYR A 403 0.13 -1.01 23.24
CA TYR A 403 0.45 -1.40 24.63
C TYR A 403 0.16 -2.89 24.88
N SER A 404 -0.94 -3.41 24.34
CA SER A 404 -1.33 -4.82 24.49
C SER A 404 -0.32 -5.79 23.85
N LEU A 405 0.39 -5.36 22.79
CA LEU A 405 1.41 -6.16 22.12
C LEU A 405 2.70 -6.27 22.93
N GLY A 406 3.28 -5.14 23.26
CA GLY A 406 4.60 -5.07 23.92
C GLY A 406 4.54 -5.08 25.43
N GLN A 407 3.39 -4.76 26.03
CA GLN A 407 3.19 -4.51 27.47
C GLN A 407 4.21 -3.53 28.05
N LYS A 408 4.73 -2.63 27.23
CA LYS A 408 5.75 -1.64 27.58
C LYS A 408 5.17 -0.24 27.45
N ALA A 409 5.25 0.56 28.50
CA ALA A 409 4.91 1.98 28.44
C ALA A 409 5.79 2.74 27.44
N PHE A 410 7.01 2.27 27.19
CA PHE A 410 7.94 2.83 26.22
C PHE A 410 7.35 2.85 24.80
N ASP A 411 6.62 1.80 24.39
CA ASP A 411 6.04 1.72 23.06
C ASP A 411 4.98 2.81 22.84
N VAL A 412 4.23 3.17 23.89
CA VAL A 412 3.28 4.31 23.86
C VAL A 412 4.01 5.64 23.71
N PHE A 413 5.12 5.84 24.42
CA PHE A 413 5.95 7.04 24.24
C PHE A 413 6.57 7.08 22.84
N ALA A 414 6.99 5.93 22.30
CA ALA A 414 7.52 5.82 20.95
C ALA A 414 6.48 6.24 19.90
N ILE A 415 5.20 5.87 20.04
CA ILE A 415 4.12 6.36 19.15
C ILE A 415 4.07 7.89 19.17
N ALA A 416 4.10 8.52 20.34
CA ALA A 416 4.04 9.97 20.44
C ALA A 416 5.28 10.63 19.81
N LEU A 417 6.47 10.07 20.07
CA LEU A 417 7.74 10.55 19.49
C LEU A 417 7.73 10.44 17.96
N PHE A 418 7.39 9.27 17.42
CA PHE A 418 7.35 9.05 15.97
C PHE A 418 6.18 9.78 15.30
N GLY A 419 5.09 10.02 16.02
CA GLY A 419 3.99 10.84 15.54
C GLY A 419 4.38 12.30 15.37
N LEU A 420 5.07 12.86 16.37
CA LEU A 420 5.62 14.21 16.27
C LEU A 420 6.70 14.30 15.18
N LEU A 421 7.60 13.31 15.12
CA LEU A 421 8.62 13.23 14.07
C LEU A 421 7.97 13.20 12.69
N GLY A 422 6.99 12.31 12.45
CA GLY A 422 6.29 12.20 11.19
C GLY A 422 5.59 13.51 10.80
N TYR A 423 4.93 14.17 11.74
CA TYR A 423 4.30 15.47 11.53
C TYR A 423 5.32 16.53 11.11
N VAL A 424 6.46 16.63 11.81
CA VAL A 424 7.54 17.59 11.48
C VAL A 424 8.13 17.27 10.11
N LEU A 425 8.38 15.98 9.81
CA LEU A 425 8.92 15.56 8.51
C LEU A 425 7.99 15.97 7.36
N ILE A 426 6.69 15.73 7.49
CA ILE A 426 5.70 16.15 6.50
C ILE A 426 5.72 17.67 6.32
N ARG A 427 5.78 18.43 7.42
CA ARG A 427 5.84 19.91 7.41
C ARG A 427 7.06 20.46 6.65
N VAL A 428 8.21 19.79 6.74
CA VAL A 428 9.43 20.21 6.02
C VAL A 428 9.51 19.57 4.61
N GLY A 429 8.44 18.92 4.16
CA GLY A 429 8.36 18.27 2.84
C GLY A 429 9.27 17.06 2.72
N CYS A 430 9.42 16.30 3.81
CA CYS A 430 10.05 14.98 3.82
C CYS A 430 8.98 13.91 3.95
N GLU A 431 8.92 12.98 3.01
CA GLU A 431 7.98 11.86 3.08
C GLU A 431 8.43 10.81 4.10
N PRO A 432 7.55 10.35 5.01
CA PRO A 432 7.89 9.31 5.99
C PRO A 432 8.11 7.92 5.38
N VAL A 433 7.64 7.68 4.16
CA VAL A 433 7.67 6.38 3.48
C VAL A 433 9.08 5.84 3.28
N PRO A 434 10.04 6.62 2.73
CA PRO A 434 11.41 6.15 2.57
C PRO A 434 12.08 5.84 3.92
N LEU A 435 11.71 6.53 4.99
CA LEU A 435 12.18 6.23 6.35
C LEU A 435 11.68 4.85 6.80
N LEU A 436 10.37 4.57 6.64
CA LEU A 436 9.81 3.26 6.98
C LEU A 436 10.51 2.14 6.20
N LEU A 437 10.73 2.34 4.89
CA LEU A 437 11.42 1.36 4.05
C LEU A 437 12.86 1.13 4.51
N GLY A 438 13.59 2.20 4.83
CA GLY A 438 14.92 2.09 5.41
C GLY A 438 14.92 1.30 6.72
N PHE A 439 13.95 1.56 7.60
CA PHE A 439 13.81 0.85 8.87
C PHE A 439 13.52 -0.64 8.69
N VAL A 440 12.56 -0.99 7.82
CA VAL A 440 12.14 -2.39 7.60
C VAL A 440 13.19 -3.19 6.83
N LEU A 441 13.77 -2.59 5.80
CA LEU A 441 14.74 -3.27 4.94
C LEU A 441 16.18 -3.19 5.46
N GLY A 442 16.46 -2.32 6.43
CA GLY A 442 17.80 -2.13 7.02
C GLY A 442 18.40 -3.41 7.57
N PRO A 443 17.71 -4.14 8.46
CA PRO A 443 18.21 -5.42 8.97
C PRO A 443 18.48 -6.45 7.87
N LEU A 444 17.61 -6.56 6.87
CA LEU A 444 17.79 -7.45 5.72
C LEU A 444 19.00 -7.04 4.86
N LEU A 445 19.20 -5.73 4.68
CA LEU A 445 20.34 -5.19 3.95
C LEU A 445 21.66 -5.54 4.68
N GLU A 446 21.73 -5.29 5.97
CA GLU A 446 22.91 -5.57 6.79
C GLU A 446 23.21 -7.05 6.84
N GLU A 447 22.23 -7.89 7.08
CA GLU A 447 22.38 -9.34 7.16
C GLU A 447 22.92 -9.90 5.85
N ASN A 448 22.32 -9.56 4.71
CA ASN A 448 22.74 -10.06 3.41
C ASN A 448 24.11 -9.52 2.98
N LEU A 449 24.43 -8.25 3.33
CA LEU A 449 25.77 -7.71 3.12
C LEU A 449 26.82 -8.51 3.88
N ARG A 450 26.61 -8.72 5.18
CA ARG A 450 27.54 -9.46 6.04
C ARG A 450 27.71 -10.92 5.57
N ARG A 451 26.60 -11.59 5.24
CA ARG A 451 26.65 -12.96 4.69
C ARG A 451 27.41 -13.02 3.38
N ALA A 452 27.14 -12.11 2.44
CA ALA A 452 27.86 -12.05 1.16
C ALA A 452 29.36 -11.82 1.35
N MET A 453 29.74 -10.88 2.22
CA MET A 453 31.13 -10.58 2.53
C MET A 453 31.84 -11.75 3.25
N THR A 454 31.13 -12.46 4.12
CA THR A 454 31.70 -13.65 4.81
C THR A 454 31.93 -14.78 3.80
N ILE A 455 30.99 -15.06 2.89
CA ILE A 455 31.12 -16.11 1.87
C ILE A 455 32.25 -15.75 0.88
N SER A 456 32.38 -14.48 0.49
CA SER A 456 33.43 -14.00 -0.41
C SER A 456 34.78 -13.78 0.28
N ARG A 457 34.92 -14.09 1.59
CA ARG A 457 36.12 -13.87 2.39
C ARG A 457 36.59 -12.40 2.39
N GLY A 458 35.67 -11.47 2.39
CA GLY A 458 35.93 -10.04 2.39
C GLY A 458 36.12 -9.41 1.02
N ASP A 459 35.91 -10.16 -0.07
CA ASP A 459 36.04 -9.64 -1.42
C ASP A 459 34.72 -8.96 -1.88
N PRO A 460 34.69 -7.62 -2.02
CA PRO A 460 33.50 -6.89 -2.47
C PRO A 460 33.19 -7.06 -3.95
N THR A 461 34.13 -7.61 -4.75
CA THR A 461 33.90 -7.83 -6.18
C THR A 461 32.78 -8.83 -6.44
N VAL A 462 32.38 -9.62 -5.43
CA VAL A 462 31.25 -10.57 -5.49
C VAL A 462 29.96 -9.92 -6.01
N PHE A 463 29.72 -8.65 -5.71
CA PHE A 463 28.53 -7.91 -6.18
C PHE A 463 28.60 -7.56 -7.68
N LEU A 464 29.80 -7.53 -8.26
CA LEU A 464 30.03 -7.19 -9.67
C LEU A 464 30.31 -8.44 -10.54
N THR A 465 30.81 -9.51 -9.95
CA THR A 465 31.19 -10.73 -10.67
C THR A 465 30.01 -11.69 -10.85
N ARG A 466 29.01 -11.62 -9.98
CA ARG A 466 27.80 -12.44 -10.08
C ARG A 466 26.79 -11.79 -11.05
N PRO A 467 26.33 -12.52 -12.10
CA PRO A 467 25.52 -11.92 -13.17
C PRO A 467 24.22 -11.26 -12.67
N ILE A 468 23.50 -11.92 -11.75
CA ILE A 468 22.24 -11.42 -11.21
C ILE A 468 22.50 -10.16 -10.36
N SER A 469 23.50 -10.19 -9.46
CA SER A 469 23.87 -9.05 -8.62
C SER A 469 24.25 -7.84 -9.48
N LEU A 470 25.08 -8.04 -10.50
CA LEU A 470 25.48 -6.98 -11.42
C LEU A 470 24.28 -6.40 -12.17
N THR A 471 23.38 -7.26 -12.67
CA THR A 471 22.17 -6.81 -13.37
C THR A 471 21.30 -5.95 -12.46
N LEU A 472 21.06 -6.36 -11.21
CA LEU A 472 20.29 -5.60 -10.23
C LEU A 472 20.94 -4.26 -9.92
N LEU A 473 22.26 -4.20 -9.75
CA LEU A 473 22.97 -2.93 -9.54
C LEU A 473 22.92 -2.02 -10.77
N LEU A 474 23.02 -2.55 -11.97
CA LEU A 474 22.89 -1.76 -13.19
C LEU A 474 21.48 -1.17 -13.33
N ILE A 475 20.45 -1.94 -13.00
CA ILE A 475 19.06 -1.45 -12.96
C ILE A 475 18.92 -0.36 -11.89
N ALA A 476 19.53 -0.53 -10.71
CA ALA A 476 19.51 0.46 -9.64
C ALA A 476 20.18 1.78 -10.06
N VAL A 477 21.35 1.70 -10.70
CA VAL A 477 22.04 2.88 -11.26
C VAL A 477 21.21 3.54 -12.35
N ALA A 478 20.62 2.76 -13.26
CA ALA A 478 19.74 3.29 -14.30
C ALA A 478 18.52 4.01 -13.70
N ALA A 479 17.93 3.47 -12.64
CA ALA A 479 16.81 4.10 -11.93
C ALA A 479 17.21 5.47 -11.33
N ILE A 480 18.39 5.57 -10.71
CA ILE A 480 18.93 6.86 -10.22
C ILE A 480 19.13 7.85 -11.37
N VAL A 481 19.79 7.40 -12.45
CA VAL A 481 20.05 8.27 -13.61
C VAL A 481 18.74 8.81 -14.18
N VAL A 482 17.74 7.94 -14.34
CA VAL A 482 16.41 8.33 -14.82
C VAL A 482 15.76 9.34 -13.87
N ALA A 483 15.84 9.13 -12.56
CA ALA A 483 15.26 10.03 -11.57
C ALA A 483 15.93 11.42 -11.52
N VAL A 484 17.21 11.51 -11.87
CA VAL A 484 17.99 12.76 -11.89
C VAL A 484 17.81 13.55 -13.19
N LEU A 485 17.39 12.90 -14.29
CA LEU A 485 17.25 13.56 -15.60
C LEU A 485 16.25 14.74 -15.54
N PRO A 486 16.65 15.97 -15.98
CA PRO A 486 15.83 17.18 -15.85
C PRO A 486 14.48 17.09 -16.57
N ALA A 487 14.41 16.37 -17.69
CA ALA A 487 13.18 16.19 -18.47
C ALA A 487 12.12 15.37 -17.73
N ILE A 488 12.55 14.37 -16.98
CA ILE A 488 11.66 13.49 -16.19
C ILE A 488 11.30 14.17 -14.88
N ARG A 489 12.25 14.88 -14.27
CA ARG A 489 12.02 15.67 -13.05
C ARG A 489 10.95 16.75 -13.28
N ARG A 490 11.00 17.50 -14.38
CA ARG A 490 9.96 18.50 -14.72
C ARG A 490 8.57 17.88 -14.92
N ARG A 491 8.49 16.73 -15.59
CA ARG A 491 7.19 16.02 -15.74
C ARG A 491 6.65 15.49 -14.41
N ARG A 492 7.53 14.96 -13.59
CA ARG A 492 7.18 14.48 -12.25
C ARG A 492 6.65 15.64 -11.39
N ASP A 493 7.41 16.73 -11.31
CA ASP A 493 7.03 17.92 -10.53
C ASP A 493 5.71 18.55 -11.04
N GLN A 494 5.36 18.41 -12.33
CA GLN A 494 4.06 18.82 -12.87
C GLN A 494 2.91 17.90 -12.45
N VAL A 495 3.14 16.58 -12.41
CA VAL A 495 2.13 15.61 -11.98
C VAL A 495 1.81 15.77 -10.48
N PHE A 496 2.83 16.03 -9.67
CA PHE A 496 2.64 16.20 -8.21
C PHE A 496 2.31 17.64 -7.79
N ALA A 497 2.58 18.67 -8.59
CA ALA A 497 2.14 20.05 -8.33
C ALA A 497 0.64 20.29 -8.56
N GLU A 498 -0.05 19.34 -9.18
CA GLU A 498 -1.54 19.34 -9.24
C GLU A 498 -2.15 18.72 -7.96
N GLU A 499 -1.34 18.27 -7.01
CA GLU A 499 -1.76 17.68 -5.72
C GLU A 499 -1.74 18.70 -4.55
N ASP A 500 -1.07 19.86 -4.68
CA ASP A 500 -1.04 20.96 -3.71
C ASP A 500 -2.14 22.02 -4.03
#